data_de1623972d59ac0ec61860da34e291e2
#
_entry.id   de1623972d59ac0ec61860da34e291e2
#
_cell.length_a   1.000
_cell.length_b   1.000
_cell.length_c   1.000
_cell.angle_alpha   90.00
_cell.angle_beta   90.00
_cell.angle_gamma   90.00
#
_symmetry.space_group_name_H-M   'P 1'
#
loop_
_entity.id
_entity.type
_entity.pdbx_description
1 polymer ?
#
loop_
_entity_poly.entity_id
_entity_poly.type
_entity_poly.pdbx_seq_one_letter_code
_entity_poly.pdbx_strand_id
1 'polypeptide(L)'
;MVVRLWVVALLFGIVGAAGAARAQESPTFQPQGLERAGVYALRQLDPSLDGTSLRFGVVSRSFTYSEADEPQNDYRPNAGHHCFQGANLRFHDDRILAAGVSPHSTAVCSILFGADAQGLAPGLNPFLYEGAIPAAEGHVYEFWHFVTQYLPAEKRPELDVVAASFGYPFETWWTRGIESWAEHEGLIVVASIGNGANAANPTFYPGAGANTIGVGLVSSVNTEDAATNLAHFSLAYPEQSSWGPTDDGRCKPDLIAPGNCLVADTADEVSYVTAGNWSSFSTPVAAGTVGLLVQAARRDRRLENALAPEGRNCAMKAILMNSATKLPFWHKGRLSDEDDYEVPLDYVQGAGMVNAVGAYRLLKAGQGAPGDVATTGWDVNRLDTDRSVQRVYRIVLEDSAKKVLTVTLAWNRHYGTEYPFERLSQRDSNLRLEVRAVDPGDLGKDEPLTWSDSPVDNVEHVYIDTLEAYTMYEIVVSYSDFDGSVAPVGERYALAWSVDDKTVDESFFWHDLNADGIVDELDFGVLMNNWIAGLKSPGAYVIGDVNKDGRIDVDDMRELYAQRDRRADWHTGSTTN
;
A
#
# COMPACT_ATOMS: atom_id res chain seq x y z
N MET A 1 84.86 -48.69 5.71
CA MET A 1 83.79 -49.57 5.35
C MET A 1 82.46 -48.80 5.53
N VAL A 2 81.99 -48.21 4.47
CA VAL A 2 80.91 -47.25 4.51
C VAL A 2 79.64 -47.95 3.96
N VAL A 3 78.64 -48.08 4.81
CA VAL A 3 77.32 -48.60 4.43
C VAL A 3 76.45 -47.44 4.03
N ARG A 4 75.98 -47.38 2.78
CA ARG A 4 74.98 -46.43 2.29
C ARG A 4 73.59 -46.98 2.55
N LEU A 5 72.79 -46.28 3.36
CA LEU A 5 71.37 -46.46 3.47
C LEU A 5 70.66 -45.70 2.34
N TRP A 6 69.80 -46.42 1.60
CA TRP A 6 68.84 -45.82 0.68
C TRP A 6 67.54 -45.56 1.45
N VAL A 7 67.12 -44.30 1.48
CA VAL A 7 65.78 -43.92 1.95
C VAL A 7 64.88 -43.82 0.75
N VAL A 8 63.90 -44.71 0.66
CA VAL A 8 62.82 -44.65 -0.33
C VAL A 8 61.72 -43.73 0.23
N ALA A 9 61.56 -42.57 -0.37
CA ALA A 9 60.48 -41.66 -0.06
C ALA A 9 59.23 -42.13 -0.82
N LEU A 10 58.22 -42.64 -0.10
CA LEU A 10 56.87 -42.83 -0.62
C LEU A 10 56.16 -41.47 -0.61
N LEU A 11 55.94 -40.91 -1.81
CA LEU A 11 55.02 -39.79 -2.02
C LEU A 11 53.58 -40.31 -2.02
N PHE A 12 52.90 -40.16 -0.90
CA PHE A 12 51.43 -40.24 -0.89
C PHE A 12 50.89 -38.93 -1.44
N GLY A 13 50.34 -38.98 -2.66
CA GLY A 13 49.54 -37.90 -3.21
C GLY A 13 48.24 -37.75 -2.45
N ILE A 14 48.15 -36.72 -1.61
CA ILE A 14 46.86 -36.30 -1.07
C ILE A 14 46.16 -35.51 -2.16
N VAL A 15 45.24 -36.18 -2.88
CA VAL A 15 44.24 -35.49 -3.69
C VAL A 15 43.28 -34.80 -2.71
N GLY A 16 43.56 -33.54 -2.44
CA GLY A 16 42.65 -32.69 -1.74
C GLY A 16 41.42 -32.46 -2.63
N ALA A 17 40.31 -33.12 -2.31
CA ALA A 17 39.01 -32.71 -2.79
C ALA A 17 38.73 -31.32 -2.20
N ALA A 18 39.04 -30.28 -2.96
CA ALA A 18 38.49 -28.95 -2.68
C ALA A 18 36.97 -29.06 -2.94
N GLY A 19 36.24 -29.47 -1.92
CA GLY A 19 34.80 -29.23 -1.87
C GLY A 19 34.63 -27.73 -1.95
N ALA A 20 34.13 -27.25 -3.09
CA ALA A 20 33.64 -25.90 -3.19
C ALA A 20 32.59 -25.78 -2.05
N ALA A 21 32.96 -25.07 -0.99
CA ALA A 21 31.96 -24.60 -0.02
C ALA A 21 31.00 -23.75 -0.85
N ARG A 22 29.83 -24.29 -1.16
CA ARG A 22 28.72 -23.47 -1.62
C ARG A 22 28.59 -22.39 -0.55
N ALA A 23 28.76 -21.14 -0.95
CA ALA A 23 28.37 -20.03 -0.10
C ALA A 23 26.96 -20.37 0.35
N GLN A 24 26.75 -20.45 1.66
CA GLN A 24 25.42 -20.68 2.23
C GLN A 24 24.64 -19.42 1.86
N GLU A 25 23.75 -19.53 0.90
CA GLU A 25 22.86 -18.42 0.53
C GLU A 25 22.17 -17.96 1.81
N SER A 26 22.16 -16.68 2.03
CA SER A 26 21.44 -16.11 3.18
C SER A 26 19.98 -16.55 3.08
N PRO A 27 19.36 -16.98 4.19
CA PRO A 27 17.98 -17.42 4.16
C PRO A 27 17.08 -16.29 3.64
N THR A 28 16.16 -16.61 2.75
CA THR A 28 15.17 -15.66 2.26
C THR A 28 14.15 -15.37 3.36
N PHE A 29 13.72 -14.11 3.47
CA PHE A 29 12.64 -13.75 4.36
C PHE A 29 11.29 -13.96 3.68
N GLN A 30 10.31 -14.44 4.47
CA GLN A 30 8.92 -14.60 4.08
C GLN A 30 8.01 -13.91 5.11
N PRO A 31 6.86 -13.36 4.71
CA PRO A 31 6.31 -13.30 3.34
C PRO A 31 7.06 -12.30 2.45
N GLN A 32 7.38 -12.69 1.24
CA GLN A 32 8.10 -11.79 0.32
C GLN A 32 7.30 -10.53 -0.07
N GLY A 33 6.00 -10.54 0.08
CA GLY A 33 5.20 -9.31 -0.04
C GLY A 33 5.65 -8.20 0.89
N LEU A 34 6.12 -8.53 2.11
CA LEU A 34 6.69 -7.58 3.05
C LEU A 34 8.07 -7.07 2.60
N GLU A 35 8.88 -7.92 1.97
CA GLU A 35 10.15 -7.49 1.38
C GLU A 35 9.91 -6.46 0.28
N ARG A 36 8.96 -6.75 -0.62
CA ARG A 36 8.61 -5.85 -1.73
C ARG A 36 8.01 -4.53 -1.28
N ALA A 37 7.24 -4.56 -0.20
CA ALA A 37 6.76 -3.35 0.46
C ALA A 37 7.86 -2.58 1.20
N GLY A 38 9.08 -3.12 1.27
CA GLY A 38 10.22 -2.50 1.95
C GLY A 38 10.23 -2.67 3.48
N VAL A 39 9.40 -3.56 4.04
CA VAL A 39 9.32 -3.75 5.50
C VAL A 39 10.62 -4.33 6.06
N TYR A 40 11.22 -5.31 5.41
CA TYR A 40 12.49 -5.87 5.89
C TYR A 40 13.66 -4.90 5.71
N ALA A 41 13.68 -4.12 4.61
CA ALA A 41 14.64 -3.05 4.44
C ALA A 41 14.48 -1.95 5.50
N LEU A 42 13.24 -1.61 5.88
CA LEU A 42 12.98 -0.69 6.99
C LEU A 42 13.53 -1.23 8.32
N ARG A 43 13.35 -2.52 8.61
CA ARG A 43 13.90 -3.13 9.82
C ARG A 43 15.42 -3.22 9.82
N GLN A 44 16.05 -3.31 8.66
CA GLN A 44 17.51 -3.18 8.56
C GLN A 44 17.98 -1.76 8.91
N LEU A 45 17.19 -0.73 8.56
CA LEU A 45 17.47 0.66 8.92
C LEU A 45 17.20 0.94 10.41
N ASP A 46 16.13 0.38 10.94
CA ASP A 46 15.74 0.51 12.35
C ASP A 46 15.27 -0.85 12.90
N PRO A 47 16.21 -1.68 13.41
CA PRO A 47 15.88 -3.02 13.92
C PRO A 47 14.95 -3.03 15.14
N SER A 48 14.68 -1.88 15.73
CA SER A 48 13.75 -1.77 16.85
C SER A 48 12.28 -1.72 16.43
N LEU A 49 12.00 -1.63 15.12
CA LEU A 49 10.66 -1.60 14.56
C LEU A 49 10.13 -3.02 14.32
N ASP A 50 9.48 -3.56 15.31
CA ASP A 50 8.96 -4.92 15.35
C ASP A 50 7.49 -5.02 15.78
N GLY A 51 6.86 -3.87 16.05
CA GLY A 51 5.50 -3.77 16.59
C GLY A 51 5.43 -3.71 18.12
N THR A 52 6.55 -3.77 18.85
CA THR A 52 6.55 -3.67 20.32
C THR A 52 5.77 -2.44 20.78
N SER A 53 4.89 -2.64 21.75
CA SER A 53 4.00 -1.64 22.35
C SER A 53 2.85 -1.17 21.44
N LEU A 54 2.65 -1.76 20.28
CA LEU A 54 1.46 -1.56 19.49
C LEU A 54 0.31 -2.45 19.97
N ARG A 55 -0.89 -1.88 19.95
CA ARG A 55 -2.17 -2.59 20.10
C ARG A 55 -2.87 -2.57 18.75
N PHE A 56 -2.89 -3.72 18.12
CA PHE A 56 -3.28 -3.83 16.72
C PHE A 56 -4.55 -4.66 16.56
N GLY A 57 -5.59 -4.07 15.99
CA GLY A 57 -6.86 -4.73 15.74
C GLY A 57 -6.87 -5.47 14.39
N VAL A 58 -7.40 -6.67 14.38
CA VAL A 58 -7.77 -7.40 13.16
C VAL A 58 -9.24 -7.73 13.25
N VAL A 59 -10.05 -7.23 12.33
CA VAL A 59 -11.46 -7.60 12.26
C VAL A 59 -11.64 -8.70 11.23
N SER A 60 -12.20 -9.81 11.67
CA SER A 60 -12.40 -10.98 10.85
C SER A 60 -13.86 -11.39 10.84
N ARG A 61 -14.36 -11.77 9.69
CA ARG A 61 -15.72 -12.24 9.50
C ARG A 61 -15.75 -13.76 9.51
N SER A 62 -16.67 -14.35 10.30
CA SER A 62 -16.98 -15.76 10.18
C SER A 62 -17.69 -16.02 8.85
N PHE A 63 -17.17 -16.94 8.06
CA PHE A 63 -17.79 -17.40 6.83
C PHE A 63 -18.16 -18.86 6.95
N THR A 64 -19.44 -19.18 6.81
CA THR A 64 -19.86 -20.52 6.44
C THR A 64 -20.31 -20.52 4.98
N TYR A 65 -19.65 -21.32 4.18
CA TYR A 65 -20.01 -21.51 2.78
C TYR A 65 -20.78 -22.81 2.50
N SER A 66 -21.24 -23.55 3.52
CA SER A 66 -22.08 -24.69 3.27
C SER A 66 -23.53 -24.37 3.59
N GLU A 67 -24.41 -24.57 2.62
CA GLU A 67 -25.86 -24.45 2.81
C GLU A 67 -26.43 -25.50 3.77
N ALA A 68 -25.61 -26.44 4.25
CA ALA A 68 -26.03 -27.58 5.06
C ALA A 68 -25.63 -27.50 6.53
N ASP A 69 -24.74 -26.58 6.92
CA ASP A 69 -24.14 -26.61 8.25
C ASP A 69 -24.47 -25.37 9.07
N GLU A 70 -24.67 -25.58 10.35
CA GLU A 70 -24.74 -24.52 11.36
C GLU A 70 -23.56 -23.55 11.22
N PRO A 71 -23.73 -22.22 11.41
CA PRO A 71 -22.66 -21.24 11.27
C PRO A 71 -21.51 -21.60 12.22
N GLN A 72 -20.40 -22.03 11.64
CA GLN A 72 -19.18 -22.24 12.38
C GLN A 72 -18.51 -20.88 12.60
N ASN A 73 -18.13 -20.60 13.82
CA ASN A 73 -17.42 -19.38 14.18
C ASN A 73 -15.94 -19.53 13.86
N ASP A 74 -15.61 -19.41 12.60
CA ASP A 74 -14.26 -19.58 12.07
C ASP A 74 -13.54 -18.24 11.87
N TYR A 75 -13.59 -17.34 12.82
CA TYR A 75 -12.89 -16.05 12.74
C TYR A 75 -11.48 -16.09 13.32
N ARG A 76 -11.15 -17.10 14.11
CA ARG A 76 -9.83 -17.21 14.77
C ARG A 76 -8.77 -17.79 13.83
N PRO A 77 -7.53 -17.29 13.88
CA PRO A 77 -6.41 -17.95 13.23
C PRO A 77 -6.10 -19.29 13.90
N ASN A 78 -5.37 -20.18 13.22
CA ASN A 78 -4.78 -21.36 13.81
C ASN A 78 -3.64 -20.97 14.77
N ALA A 79 -3.98 -20.58 15.99
CA ALA A 79 -3.01 -20.15 17.00
C ALA A 79 -2.02 -21.24 17.43
N GLY A 80 -2.28 -22.51 17.08
CA GLY A 80 -1.36 -23.63 17.27
C GLY A 80 -0.22 -23.67 16.24
N HIS A 81 -0.34 -22.96 15.14
CA HIS A 81 0.70 -22.93 14.12
C HIS A 81 2.01 -22.33 14.65
N HIS A 82 3.14 -22.90 14.26
CA HIS A 82 4.47 -22.55 14.76
C HIS A 82 4.78 -21.05 14.64
N CYS A 83 4.33 -20.39 13.59
CA CYS A 83 4.57 -18.95 13.39
C CYS A 83 3.93 -18.07 14.47
N PHE A 84 2.97 -18.59 15.25
CA PHE A 84 2.31 -17.84 16.34
C PHE A 84 2.82 -18.18 17.73
N GLN A 85 3.83 -19.05 17.89
CA GLN A 85 4.31 -19.48 19.21
C GLN A 85 4.80 -18.33 20.11
N GLY A 86 5.28 -17.23 19.53
CA GLY A 86 5.69 -16.02 20.27
C GLY A 86 4.69 -14.87 20.21
N ALA A 87 3.61 -15.01 19.45
CA ALA A 87 2.66 -13.94 19.20
C ALA A 87 1.74 -13.71 20.41
N ASN A 88 1.46 -12.45 20.73
CA ASN A 88 0.51 -12.05 21.76
C ASN A 88 -0.85 -11.80 21.14
N LEU A 89 -1.64 -12.85 20.92
CA LEU A 89 -2.96 -12.75 20.29
C LEU A 89 -4.08 -12.83 21.34
N ARG A 90 -5.04 -11.92 21.24
CA ARG A 90 -6.26 -11.88 22.03
C ARG A 90 -7.48 -11.98 21.13
N PHE A 91 -8.44 -12.79 21.53
CA PHE A 91 -9.65 -13.07 20.76
C PHE A 91 -10.86 -12.43 21.42
N HIS A 92 -11.70 -11.78 20.62
CA HIS A 92 -12.88 -11.04 21.07
C HIS A 92 -14.12 -11.52 20.31
N ASP A 93 -14.97 -12.24 21.02
CA ASP A 93 -16.27 -12.70 20.54
C ASP A 93 -17.28 -12.80 21.70
N ASP A 94 -18.57 -12.71 21.37
CA ASP A 94 -19.67 -12.84 22.33
C ASP A 94 -20.25 -14.26 22.38
N ARG A 95 -19.75 -15.15 21.54
CA ARG A 95 -20.38 -16.46 21.33
C ARG A 95 -19.47 -17.57 21.82
N ILE A 96 -20.00 -18.35 22.77
CA ILE A 96 -19.42 -19.64 23.20
C ILE A 96 -19.75 -20.72 22.14
N LEU A 97 -19.52 -20.44 20.87
CA LEU A 97 -19.64 -21.46 19.83
C LEU A 97 -18.31 -22.16 19.66
N ALA A 98 -18.34 -23.45 19.34
CA ALA A 98 -17.14 -24.20 19.02
C ALA A 98 -16.33 -23.43 17.98
N ALA A 99 -15.18 -22.94 18.40
CA ALA A 99 -14.33 -22.11 17.54
C ALA A 99 -13.73 -22.98 16.45
N GLY A 100 -14.20 -22.81 15.23
CA GLY A 100 -13.46 -23.26 14.05
C GLY A 100 -12.23 -22.38 13.85
N VAL A 101 -11.30 -22.89 13.06
CA VAL A 101 -10.11 -22.16 12.60
C VAL A 101 -10.40 -21.59 11.21
N SER A 102 -10.17 -20.30 11.03
CA SER A 102 -10.31 -19.64 9.73
C SER A 102 -9.01 -19.66 8.95
N PRO A 103 -8.96 -20.30 7.77
CA PRO A 103 -7.80 -20.18 6.88
C PRO A 103 -7.51 -18.73 6.51
N HIS A 104 -8.53 -17.94 6.24
CA HIS A 104 -8.39 -16.53 5.91
C HIS A 104 -7.75 -15.73 7.07
N SER A 105 -8.26 -15.88 8.29
CA SER A 105 -7.70 -15.18 9.45
C SER A 105 -6.29 -15.67 9.79
N THR A 106 -6.00 -16.97 9.59
CA THR A 106 -4.66 -17.52 9.75
C THR A 106 -3.68 -16.85 8.81
N ALA A 107 -4.04 -16.71 7.53
CA ALA A 107 -3.22 -16.04 6.54
C ALA A 107 -2.99 -14.55 6.88
N VAL A 108 -4.05 -13.80 7.17
CA VAL A 108 -3.96 -12.37 7.54
C VAL A 108 -3.11 -12.16 8.79
N CYS A 109 -3.36 -12.94 9.85
CA CYS A 109 -2.60 -12.83 11.09
C CYS A 109 -1.14 -13.27 10.93
N SER A 110 -0.84 -14.24 10.05
CA SER A 110 0.55 -14.65 9.80
C SER A 110 1.36 -13.54 9.12
N ILE A 111 0.78 -12.81 8.18
CA ILE A 111 1.42 -11.65 7.54
C ILE A 111 1.71 -10.54 8.56
N LEU A 112 0.87 -10.36 9.57
CA LEU A 112 1.05 -9.34 10.61
C LEU A 112 1.96 -9.79 11.74
N PHE A 113 1.63 -10.91 12.38
CA PHE A 113 2.17 -11.31 13.70
C PHE A 113 3.03 -12.56 13.66
N GLY A 114 3.13 -13.22 12.50
CA GLY A 114 3.88 -14.48 12.41
C GLY A 114 5.36 -14.27 12.65
N ALA A 115 6.01 -15.23 13.35
CA ALA A 115 7.45 -15.30 13.47
C ALA A 115 7.87 -16.76 13.60
N ASP A 116 8.67 -17.25 12.67
CA ASP A 116 9.19 -18.61 12.69
C ASP A 116 10.63 -18.64 12.20
N ALA A 117 11.56 -18.74 13.14
CA ALA A 117 12.99 -18.83 12.84
C ALA A 117 13.40 -20.23 12.32
N GLN A 118 12.49 -21.21 12.36
CA GLN A 118 12.77 -22.58 11.94
C GLN A 118 12.14 -22.92 10.58
N GLY A 119 11.47 -21.96 9.95
CA GLY A 119 10.64 -22.05 8.74
C GLY A 119 11.10 -23.08 7.73
N LEU A 120 10.78 -24.34 7.99
CA LEU A 120 11.13 -25.48 7.17
C LEU A 120 9.84 -26.11 6.67
N ALA A 121 9.23 -25.50 5.66
CA ALA A 121 8.25 -26.25 4.91
C ALA A 121 8.95 -27.43 4.24
N PRO A 122 8.48 -28.67 4.40
CA PRO A 122 9.08 -29.82 3.74
C PRO A 122 9.15 -29.62 2.23
N GLY A 123 10.36 -29.65 1.67
CA GLY A 123 10.58 -29.53 0.24
C GLY A 123 10.85 -28.12 -0.30
N LEU A 124 10.77 -27.07 0.52
CA LEU A 124 11.18 -25.71 0.17
C LEU A 124 12.60 -25.40 0.67
N ASN A 125 13.25 -24.43 0.06
CA ASN A 125 14.49 -23.88 0.58
C ASN A 125 14.24 -23.30 1.99
N PRO A 126 15.21 -23.39 2.93
CA PRO A 126 15.06 -22.84 4.25
C PRO A 126 14.80 -21.32 4.14
N PHE A 127 13.76 -20.86 4.80
CA PHE A 127 13.40 -19.45 4.88
C PHE A 127 13.15 -19.05 6.35
N LEU A 128 13.20 -17.76 6.61
CA LEU A 128 12.79 -17.17 7.88
C LEU A 128 11.42 -16.53 7.67
N TYR A 129 10.42 -16.95 8.44
CA TYR A 129 9.10 -16.33 8.39
C TYR A 129 9.01 -15.23 9.44
N GLU A 130 8.72 -14.02 9.00
CA GLU A 130 8.61 -12.86 9.89
C GLU A 130 7.55 -11.88 9.39
N GLY A 131 6.43 -11.82 10.07
CA GLY A 131 5.34 -10.89 9.80
C GLY A 131 5.74 -9.43 9.99
N ALA A 132 4.86 -8.52 9.61
CA ALA A 132 5.16 -7.08 9.64
C ALA A 132 5.42 -6.55 11.05
N ILE A 133 4.69 -7.02 12.05
CA ILE A 133 4.69 -6.54 13.45
C ILE A 133 4.63 -7.71 14.45
N PRO A 134 5.62 -8.61 14.46
CA PRO A 134 5.55 -9.86 15.22
C PRO A 134 5.50 -9.66 16.74
N ALA A 135 5.96 -8.52 17.27
CA ALA A 135 5.94 -8.21 18.70
C ALA A 135 4.74 -7.36 19.15
N ALA A 136 3.78 -7.09 18.26
CA ALA A 136 2.58 -6.33 18.61
C ALA A 136 1.60 -7.16 19.45
N GLU A 137 0.79 -6.47 20.27
CA GLU A 137 -0.38 -7.08 20.89
C GLU A 137 -1.53 -7.12 19.86
N GLY A 138 -1.80 -8.32 19.30
CA GLY A 138 -2.83 -8.53 18.29
C GLY A 138 -4.19 -8.79 18.93
N HIS A 139 -5.18 -7.97 18.61
CA HIS A 139 -6.58 -8.11 19.02
C HIS A 139 -7.42 -8.56 17.84
N VAL A 140 -7.77 -9.83 17.78
CA VAL A 140 -8.60 -10.40 16.71
C VAL A 140 -10.06 -10.38 17.14
N TYR A 141 -10.85 -9.61 16.41
CA TYR A 141 -12.27 -9.42 16.67
C TYR A 141 -13.12 -10.24 15.70
N GLU A 142 -14.09 -10.95 16.23
CA GLU A 142 -15.20 -11.39 15.43
C GLU A 142 -15.99 -10.16 14.95
N PHE A 143 -16.44 -10.15 13.70
CA PHE A 143 -17.07 -8.97 13.07
C PHE A 143 -18.26 -8.42 13.87
N TRP A 144 -19.22 -9.28 14.29
CA TRP A 144 -20.37 -8.81 15.03
C TRP A 144 -20.02 -8.28 16.42
N HIS A 145 -19.05 -8.90 17.09
CA HIS A 145 -18.51 -8.35 18.33
C HIS A 145 -17.89 -6.96 18.11
N PHE A 146 -17.11 -6.81 17.05
CA PHE A 146 -16.50 -5.51 16.73
C PHE A 146 -17.57 -4.43 16.52
N VAL A 147 -18.58 -4.69 15.69
CA VAL A 147 -19.59 -3.67 15.36
C VAL A 147 -20.64 -3.43 16.44
N THR A 148 -20.91 -4.40 17.31
CA THR A 148 -21.96 -4.28 18.34
C THR A 148 -21.43 -3.98 19.73
N GLN A 149 -20.20 -4.34 20.04
CA GLN A 149 -19.59 -4.17 21.37
C GLN A 149 -18.44 -3.17 21.37
N TYR A 150 -17.53 -3.29 20.39
CA TYR A 150 -16.39 -2.38 20.33
C TYR A 150 -16.77 -1.01 19.78
N LEU A 151 -17.43 -0.94 18.61
CA LEU A 151 -17.83 0.31 17.98
C LEU A 151 -18.70 1.21 18.88
N PRO A 152 -19.75 0.75 19.55
CA PRO A 152 -20.61 1.61 20.36
C PRO A 152 -20.14 1.79 21.81
N ALA A 153 -19.00 1.21 22.23
CA ALA A 153 -18.56 1.28 23.62
C ALA A 153 -18.15 2.70 24.03
N GLU A 154 -18.63 3.18 25.17
CA GLU A 154 -18.22 4.48 25.75
C GLU A 154 -16.71 4.51 26.10
N LYS A 155 -16.15 3.36 26.49
CA LYS A 155 -14.73 3.19 26.79
C LYS A 155 -14.20 2.00 26.02
N ARG A 156 -13.54 2.26 24.95
CA ARG A 156 -12.92 1.25 24.10
C ARG A 156 -11.48 0.98 24.51
N PRO A 157 -10.99 -0.26 24.39
CA PRO A 157 -9.56 -0.49 24.36
C PRO A 157 -8.94 0.35 23.23
N GLU A 158 -7.93 1.15 23.54
CA GLU A 158 -7.22 1.89 22.51
C GLU A 158 -6.56 0.90 21.53
N LEU A 159 -6.87 1.05 20.27
CA LEU A 159 -6.18 0.39 19.16
C LEU A 159 -5.41 1.44 18.37
N ASP A 160 -4.21 1.09 17.96
CA ASP A 160 -3.36 1.96 17.18
C ASP A 160 -3.75 1.94 15.71
N VAL A 161 -3.95 0.74 15.18
CA VAL A 161 -4.35 0.46 13.80
C VAL A 161 -5.33 -0.70 13.80
N VAL A 162 -6.28 -0.68 12.89
CA VAL A 162 -7.21 -1.77 12.62
C VAL A 162 -7.07 -2.21 11.18
N ALA A 163 -6.80 -3.50 10.95
CA ALA A 163 -6.87 -4.13 9.65
C ALA A 163 -8.22 -4.82 9.46
N ALA A 164 -8.88 -4.55 8.32
CA ALA A 164 -10.14 -5.17 7.93
C ALA A 164 -10.02 -5.78 6.53
N SER A 165 -9.66 -7.06 6.48
CA SER A 165 -9.48 -7.79 5.21
C SER A 165 -10.79 -8.34 4.66
N PHE A 166 -11.86 -7.57 4.74
CA PHE A 166 -13.19 -7.90 4.20
C PHE A 166 -13.96 -6.61 3.95
N GLY A 167 -15.11 -6.72 3.27
CA GLY A 167 -15.96 -5.56 3.06
C GLY A 167 -17.34 -5.90 2.53
N TYR A 168 -18.14 -4.86 2.34
CA TYR A 168 -19.46 -4.89 1.72
C TYR A 168 -19.56 -3.85 0.61
N PRO A 169 -20.35 -4.11 -0.43
CA PRO A 169 -20.43 -3.24 -1.59
C PRO A 169 -21.22 -1.93 -1.37
N PHE A 170 -21.67 -1.67 -0.17
CA PHE A 170 -22.44 -0.45 0.16
C PHE A 170 -22.13 0.05 1.56
N GLU A 171 -22.27 1.36 1.74
CA GLU A 171 -22.12 2.00 3.03
C GLU A 171 -23.26 1.60 3.99
N THR A 172 -22.93 1.36 5.24
CA THR A 172 -23.86 1.01 6.31
C THR A 172 -23.58 1.84 7.57
N TRP A 173 -24.45 1.73 8.58
CA TRP A 173 -24.26 2.44 9.84
C TRP A 173 -22.92 2.10 10.53
N TRP A 174 -22.46 0.85 10.43
CA TRP A 174 -21.21 0.46 11.07
C TRP A 174 -19.98 0.94 10.28
N THR A 175 -20.06 1.03 8.97
CA THR A 175 -18.99 1.63 8.17
C THR A 175 -18.89 3.12 8.44
N ARG A 176 -20.03 3.83 8.56
CA ARG A 176 -20.06 5.22 9.02
C ARG A 176 -19.54 5.39 10.45
N GLY A 177 -19.78 4.41 11.32
CA GLY A 177 -19.19 4.39 12.67
C GLY A 177 -17.66 4.34 12.65
N ILE A 178 -17.08 3.56 11.73
CA ILE A 178 -15.63 3.54 11.50
C ILE A 178 -15.12 4.90 11.00
N GLU A 179 -15.83 5.51 10.04
CA GLU A 179 -15.49 6.85 9.51
C GLU A 179 -15.52 7.92 10.62
N SER A 180 -16.58 7.88 11.44
CA SER A 180 -16.72 8.78 12.60
C SER A 180 -15.55 8.66 13.57
N TRP A 181 -15.06 7.46 13.81
CA TRP A 181 -13.95 7.27 14.74
C TRP A 181 -12.59 7.61 14.17
N ALA A 182 -12.42 7.38 12.88
CA ALA A 182 -11.26 7.89 12.18
C ALA A 182 -11.17 9.42 12.32
N GLU A 183 -12.30 10.11 12.18
CA GLU A 183 -12.38 11.58 12.33
C GLU A 183 -12.15 12.05 13.77
N HIS A 184 -12.90 11.50 14.74
CA HIS A 184 -12.96 12.07 16.09
C HIS A 184 -11.92 11.51 17.06
N GLU A 185 -11.47 10.28 16.86
CA GLU A 185 -10.50 9.60 17.73
C GLU A 185 -9.18 9.28 17.03
N GLY A 186 -9.09 9.60 15.73
CA GLY A 186 -7.91 9.32 14.93
C GLY A 186 -7.66 7.83 14.74
N LEU A 187 -8.70 6.98 14.77
CA LEU A 187 -8.54 5.56 14.49
C LEU A 187 -8.02 5.36 13.07
N ILE A 188 -6.91 4.66 12.92
CA ILE A 188 -6.37 4.34 11.61
C ILE A 188 -6.93 2.98 11.18
N VAL A 189 -7.76 2.98 10.16
CA VAL A 189 -8.33 1.76 9.59
C VAL A 189 -7.77 1.53 8.20
N VAL A 190 -7.18 0.36 7.99
CA VAL A 190 -6.66 -0.10 6.70
C VAL A 190 -7.52 -1.27 6.26
N ALA A 191 -8.16 -1.16 5.12
CA ALA A 191 -9.15 -2.14 4.72
C ALA A 191 -9.04 -2.53 3.24
N SER A 192 -9.42 -3.76 2.93
CA SER A 192 -9.42 -4.26 1.56
C SER A 192 -10.48 -3.57 0.70
N ILE A 193 -10.11 -3.25 -0.54
CA ILE A 193 -11.02 -2.61 -1.48
C ILE A 193 -11.98 -3.58 -2.18
N GLY A 194 -11.70 -4.87 -2.12
CA GLY A 194 -12.46 -5.93 -2.82
C GLY A 194 -11.62 -6.69 -3.84
N ASN A 195 -12.14 -7.82 -4.31
CA ASN A 195 -11.43 -8.77 -5.18
C ASN A 195 -12.13 -8.96 -6.52
N GLY A 196 -12.70 -7.95 -7.04
CA GLY A 196 -13.46 -8.08 -8.25
C GLY A 196 -13.03 -7.10 -9.31
N ALA A 197 -13.07 -7.57 -10.49
CA ALA A 197 -12.44 -7.04 -11.67
C ALA A 197 -13.41 -6.51 -12.70
N ASN A 198 -14.57 -6.13 -12.38
CA ASN A 198 -15.50 -5.61 -13.40
C ASN A 198 -16.50 -4.64 -12.79
N ALA A 199 -17.25 -3.95 -13.63
CA ALA A 199 -18.29 -3.01 -13.20
C ALA A 199 -19.38 -3.64 -12.28
N ALA A 200 -19.43 -4.98 -12.17
CA ALA A 200 -20.32 -5.68 -11.25
C ALA A 200 -19.70 -5.89 -9.85
N ASN A 201 -18.43 -5.60 -9.69
CA ASN A 201 -17.73 -5.71 -8.40
C ASN A 201 -17.33 -4.32 -7.91
N PRO A 202 -18.20 -3.62 -7.20
CA PRO A 202 -17.94 -2.30 -6.67
C PRO A 202 -16.80 -2.33 -5.64
N THR A 203 -16.26 -1.18 -5.33
CA THR A 203 -15.35 -1.00 -4.19
C THR A 203 -16.09 -1.29 -2.89
N PHE A 204 -15.41 -1.99 -1.97
CA PHE A 204 -16.02 -2.45 -0.72
C PHE A 204 -15.73 -1.53 0.45
N TYR A 205 -16.74 -1.22 1.23
CA TYR A 205 -16.62 -0.57 2.52
C TYR A 205 -16.22 -1.58 3.62
N PRO A 206 -15.30 -1.21 4.54
CA PRO A 206 -14.83 0.14 4.82
C PRO A 206 -13.67 0.63 3.93
N GLY A 207 -13.07 -0.18 3.06
CA GLY A 207 -11.98 0.24 2.17
C GLY A 207 -12.35 1.41 1.26
N ALA A 208 -13.61 1.44 0.79
CA ALA A 208 -14.17 2.55 0.01
C ALA A 208 -14.49 3.81 0.87
N GLY A 209 -14.33 3.75 2.18
CA GLY A 209 -14.57 4.88 3.08
C GLY A 209 -13.61 6.05 2.84
N ALA A 210 -14.07 7.26 3.13
CA ALA A 210 -13.31 8.48 2.92
C ALA A 210 -12.14 8.62 3.92
N ASN A 211 -12.42 8.34 5.21
CA ASN A 211 -11.49 8.52 6.31
C ASN A 211 -10.64 7.26 6.59
N THR A 212 -10.84 6.20 5.84
CA THR A 212 -10.07 4.94 5.91
C THR A 212 -9.02 4.87 4.81
N ILE A 213 -8.12 3.91 4.92
CA ILE A 213 -7.12 3.60 3.90
C ILE A 213 -7.57 2.34 3.16
N GLY A 214 -8.04 2.50 1.94
CA GLY A 214 -8.45 1.41 1.06
C GLY A 214 -7.28 0.83 0.29
N VAL A 215 -7.08 -0.48 0.38
CA VAL A 215 -5.92 -1.16 -0.21
C VAL A 215 -6.35 -2.09 -1.33
N GLY A 216 -5.82 -1.83 -2.51
CA GLY A 216 -5.88 -2.71 -3.67
C GLY A 216 -4.71 -3.69 -3.71
N LEU A 217 -4.61 -4.42 -4.81
CA LEU A 217 -3.70 -5.54 -4.96
C LEU A 217 -2.73 -5.32 -6.12
N VAL A 218 -1.48 -5.68 -5.90
CA VAL A 218 -0.54 -6.07 -6.94
C VAL A 218 -0.02 -7.47 -6.65
N SER A 219 0.01 -8.33 -7.65
CA SER A 219 0.52 -9.70 -7.50
C SER A 219 1.96 -9.84 -8.02
N SER A 220 2.57 -10.98 -7.77
CA SER A 220 3.83 -11.34 -8.40
C SER A 220 3.61 -11.81 -9.85
N VAL A 221 4.65 -11.71 -10.66
CA VAL A 221 4.61 -12.13 -12.07
C VAL A 221 4.38 -13.62 -12.23
N ASN A 222 5.01 -14.44 -11.41
CA ASN A 222 4.85 -15.90 -11.45
C ASN A 222 4.03 -16.38 -10.27
N THR A 223 2.71 -16.42 -10.43
CA THR A 223 1.77 -16.79 -9.37
C THR A 223 1.87 -18.25 -8.94
N GLU A 224 2.43 -19.14 -9.76
CA GLU A 224 2.58 -20.56 -9.45
C GLU A 224 3.65 -20.82 -8.39
N ASP A 225 4.60 -19.89 -8.21
CA ASP A 225 5.68 -20.01 -7.24
C ASP A 225 5.97 -18.69 -6.51
N ALA A 226 4.95 -18.11 -5.92
CA ALA A 226 5.07 -16.86 -5.17
C ALA A 226 6.05 -16.94 -3.99
N ALA A 227 6.37 -18.14 -3.52
CA ALA A 227 7.34 -18.35 -2.45
C ALA A 227 8.78 -18.16 -2.92
N THR A 228 9.07 -18.38 -4.21
CA THR A 228 10.43 -18.45 -4.72
C THR A 228 10.77 -17.41 -5.78
N ASN A 229 9.78 -16.74 -6.37
CA ASN A 229 10.00 -15.90 -7.55
C ASN A 229 9.27 -14.55 -7.54
N LEU A 230 9.29 -13.85 -6.40
CA LEU A 230 8.82 -12.47 -6.30
C LEU A 230 9.90 -11.45 -6.72
N ALA A 231 10.82 -11.82 -7.61
CA ALA A 231 11.84 -10.89 -8.09
C ALA A 231 11.21 -9.64 -8.74
N HIS A 232 10.05 -9.81 -9.37
CA HIS A 232 9.38 -8.76 -10.12
C HIS A 232 7.89 -8.74 -9.79
N PHE A 233 7.28 -7.55 -9.84
CA PHE A 233 5.84 -7.39 -9.73
C PHE A 233 5.19 -7.57 -11.10
N SER A 234 4.01 -8.16 -11.13
CA SER A 234 3.09 -7.90 -12.23
C SER A 234 2.63 -6.45 -12.18
N LEU A 235 2.16 -5.96 -13.30
CA LEU A 235 1.41 -4.71 -13.33
C LEU A 235 0.15 -4.83 -12.45
N ALA A 236 -0.33 -3.70 -11.94
CA ALA A 236 -1.61 -3.66 -11.26
C ALA A 236 -2.74 -3.81 -12.28
N TYR A 237 -3.30 -5.00 -12.35
CA TYR A 237 -4.40 -5.28 -13.29
C TYR A 237 -5.75 -4.95 -12.68
N PRO A 238 -6.69 -4.36 -13.44
CA PRO A 238 -8.07 -4.19 -13.01
C PRO A 238 -8.74 -5.50 -12.59
N GLU A 239 -8.33 -6.62 -13.14
CA GLU A 239 -8.89 -7.95 -12.86
C GLU A 239 -8.51 -8.51 -11.49
N GLN A 240 -7.55 -7.92 -10.78
CA GLN A 240 -7.03 -8.51 -9.54
C GLN A 240 -7.66 -7.93 -8.28
N SER A 241 -8.12 -6.68 -8.31
CA SER A 241 -8.84 -6.08 -7.19
C SER A 241 -9.93 -5.15 -7.69
N SER A 242 -10.88 -4.84 -6.83
CA SER A 242 -11.85 -3.79 -7.13
C SER A 242 -11.13 -2.44 -7.28
N TRP A 243 -11.68 -1.57 -8.11
CA TRP A 243 -11.12 -0.27 -8.44
C TRP A 243 -12.23 0.77 -8.62
N GLY A 244 -11.82 2.04 -8.52
CA GLY A 244 -12.75 3.17 -8.56
C GLY A 244 -13.35 3.47 -9.95
N PRO A 245 -14.20 4.48 -10.02
CA PRO A 245 -14.65 5.28 -8.88
C PRO A 245 -15.62 4.53 -7.96
N THR A 246 -15.77 5.02 -6.72
CA THR A 246 -16.82 4.59 -5.80
C THR A 246 -18.20 5.07 -6.29
N ASP A 247 -19.27 4.60 -5.66
CA ASP A 247 -20.65 5.01 -6.03
C ASP A 247 -20.87 6.54 -5.96
N ASP A 248 -20.11 7.22 -5.08
CA ASP A 248 -20.15 8.69 -4.94
C ASP A 248 -19.04 9.40 -5.74
N GLY A 249 -18.36 8.69 -6.63
CA GLY A 249 -17.42 9.23 -7.61
C GLY A 249 -15.97 9.35 -7.15
N ARG A 250 -15.65 9.00 -5.88
CA ARG A 250 -14.29 9.15 -5.34
C ARG A 250 -13.31 8.12 -5.91
N CYS A 251 -12.04 8.51 -5.98
CA CYS A 251 -10.95 7.61 -6.30
C CYS A 251 -10.70 6.59 -5.19
N LYS A 252 -10.64 5.32 -5.57
CA LYS A 252 -10.20 4.19 -4.74
C LYS A 252 -9.64 3.07 -5.63
N PRO A 253 -8.65 2.29 -5.12
CA PRO A 253 -8.06 2.29 -3.77
C PRO A 253 -7.27 3.57 -3.48
N ASP A 254 -6.88 3.78 -2.21
CA ASP A 254 -5.92 4.84 -1.84
C ASP A 254 -4.50 4.46 -2.26
N LEU A 255 -4.18 3.17 -2.23
CA LEU A 255 -2.90 2.59 -2.66
C LEU A 255 -3.04 1.08 -2.88
N ILE A 256 -2.02 0.47 -3.45
CA ILE A 256 -1.93 -0.98 -3.61
C ILE A 256 -0.77 -1.56 -2.79
N ALA A 257 -0.85 -2.87 -2.51
CA ALA A 257 0.23 -3.61 -1.86
C ALA A 257 0.30 -5.04 -2.41
N PRO A 258 1.44 -5.74 -2.28
CA PRO A 258 1.55 -7.13 -2.66
C PRO A 258 0.60 -8.02 -1.87
N GLY A 259 -0.22 -8.83 -2.54
CA GLY A 259 -1.20 -9.70 -1.90
C GLY A 259 -0.95 -11.19 -2.11
N ASN A 260 -0.04 -11.55 -3.00
CA ASN A 260 0.35 -12.92 -3.23
C ASN A 260 1.55 -13.28 -2.33
N CYS A 261 1.30 -13.81 -1.16
CA CYS A 261 2.28 -14.07 -0.13
C CYS A 261 2.29 -15.53 0.30
N LEU A 262 3.44 -16.01 0.79
CA LEU A 262 3.47 -17.24 1.57
C LEU A 262 2.84 -16.97 2.96
N VAL A 263 1.89 -17.80 3.36
CA VAL A 263 1.12 -17.65 4.61
C VAL A 263 1.03 -18.97 5.36
N ALA A 264 0.78 -18.91 6.65
CA ALA A 264 0.54 -20.11 7.45
C ALA A 264 -0.72 -20.84 6.98
N ASP A 265 -0.63 -22.16 6.83
CA ASP A 265 -1.77 -23.02 6.48
C ASP A 265 -2.55 -23.47 7.73
N THR A 266 -3.76 -23.93 7.52
CA THR A 266 -4.60 -24.55 8.55
C THR A 266 -4.62 -26.08 8.49
N ALA A 267 -3.98 -26.67 7.48
CA ALA A 267 -3.91 -28.11 7.31
C ALA A 267 -3.18 -28.80 8.46
N ASP A 268 -2.18 -28.14 9.03
CA ASP A 268 -1.43 -28.57 10.20
C ASP A 268 -0.84 -27.34 10.94
N GLU A 269 0.09 -27.60 11.87
CA GLU A 269 0.71 -26.56 12.70
C GLU A 269 2.05 -26.04 12.15
N VAL A 270 2.50 -26.49 10.99
CA VAL A 270 3.85 -26.21 10.48
C VAL A 270 3.90 -25.83 8.99
N SER A 271 2.86 -26.14 8.24
CA SER A 271 2.83 -25.94 6.79
C SER A 271 2.51 -24.51 6.40
N TYR A 272 3.10 -24.08 5.29
CA TYR A 272 2.82 -22.80 4.65
C TYR A 272 2.27 -23.03 3.25
N VAL A 273 1.42 -22.13 2.82
CA VAL A 273 0.78 -22.16 1.50
C VAL A 273 0.85 -20.78 0.86
N THR A 274 0.89 -20.72 -0.45
CA THR A 274 0.77 -19.46 -1.16
C THR A 274 -0.68 -18.96 -1.09
N ALA A 275 -0.87 -17.78 -0.55
CA ALA A 275 -2.15 -17.09 -0.60
C ALA A 275 -2.50 -16.70 -2.04
N GLY A 276 -3.80 -16.67 -2.36
CA GLY A 276 -4.25 -16.19 -3.66
C GLY A 276 -4.06 -14.68 -3.85
N ASN A 277 -4.26 -14.21 -5.07
CA ASN A 277 -4.21 -12.79 -5.43
C ASN A 277 -5.47 -12.06 -4.95
N TRP A 278 -5.54 -11.76 -3.66
CA TRP A 278 -6.68 -11.10 -3.05
C TRP A 278 -6.25 -9.87 -2.23
N SER A 279 -7.03 -8.81 -2.31
CA SER A 279 -6.83 -7.58 -1.52
C SER A 279 -6.88 -7.84 -0.01
N SER A 280 -7.47 -8.96 0.42
CA SER A 280 -7.42 -9.44 1.81
C SER A 280 -5.98 -9.67 2.32
N PHE A 281 -5.03 -10.00 1.44
CA PHE A 281 -3.64 -10.27 1.81
C PHE A 281 -2.72 -9.08 1.57
N SER A 282 -3.08 -8.16 0.68
CA SER A 282 -2.38 -6.87 0.54
C SER A 282 -2.67 -5.93 1.71
N THR A 283 -3.88 -6.01 2.26
CA THR A 283 -4.30 -5.19 3.41
C THR A 283 -3.37 -5.33 4.63
N PRO A 284 -3.03 -6.53 5.13
CA PRO A 284 -2.12 -6.66 6.27
C PRO A 284 -0.69 -6.19 5.97
N VAL A 285 -0.24 -6.21 4.72
CA VAL A 285 1.07 -5.64 4.32
C VAL A 285 1.07 -4.13 4.52
N ALA A 286 0.07 -3.44 4.00
CA ALA A 286 -0.09 -1.99 4.19
C ALA A 286 -0.36 -1.63 5.66
N ALA A 287 -1.23 -2.37 6.34
CA ALA A 287 -1.59 -2.12 7.73
C ALA A 287 -0.41 -2.34 8.69
N GLY A 288 0.40 -3.37 8.46
CA GLY A 288 1.63 -3.61 9.20
C GLY A 288 2.65 -2.49 9.00
N THR A 289 2.79 -1.98 7.77
CA THR A 289 3.62 -0.81 7.48
C THR A 289 3.16 0.41 8.29
N VAL A 290 1.85 0.71 8.30
CA VAL A 290 1.31 1.80 9.13
C VAL A 290 1.59 1.58 10.61
N GLY A 291 1.47 0.34 11.10
CA GLY A 291 1.83 -0.01 12.48
C GLY A 291 3.27 0.35 12.82
N LEU A 292 4.23 0.03 11.95
CA LEU A 292 5.64 0.41 12.16
C LEU A 292 5.85 1.93 12.14
N LEU A 293 5.12 2.68 11.30
CA LEU A 293 5.16 4.15 11.31
C LEU A 293 4.62 4.72 12.62
N VAL A 294 3.51 4.19 13.14
CA VAL A 294 2.95 4.58 14.46
C VAL A 294 3.96 4.28 15.57
N GLN A 295 4.61 3.11 15.53
CA GLN A 295 5.66 2.76 16.49
C GLN A 295 6.84 3.74 16.41
N ALA A 296 7.30 4.08 15.22
CA ALA A 296 8.39 5.04 15.01
C ALA A 296 8.03 6.44 15.53
N ALA A 297 6.82 6.92 15.24
CA ALA A 297 6.34 8.22 15.70
C ALA A 297 6.21 8.28 17.22
N ARG A 298 5.71 7.23 17.87
CA ARG A 298 5.56 7.13 19.32
C ARG A 298 6.90 7.20 20.07
N ARG A 299 7.98 6.75 19.44
CA ARG A 299 9.34 6.76 20.02
C ARG A 299 10.09 8.09 19.85
N ASP A 300 9.56 9.01 19.04
CA ASP A 300 10.21 10.28 18.76
C ASP A 300 9.26 11.46 19.02
N ARG A 301 9.51 12.19 20.10
CA ARG A 301 8.66 13.33 20.50
C ARG A 301 8.50 14.40 19.42
N ARG A 302 9.43 14.51 18.49
CA ARG A 302 9.32 15.44 17.36
C ARG A 302 8.22 15.05 16.37
N LEU A 303 7.74 13.81 16.44
CA LEU A 303 6.72 13.24 15.56
C LEU A 303 5.36 13.07 16.26
N GLU A 304 5.23 13.56 17.51
CA GLU A 304 4.02 13.35 18.31
C GLU A 304 2.75 13.89 17.64
N ASN A 305 2.89 14.98 16.88
CA ASN A 305 1.75 15.58 16.16
C ASN A 305 1.20 14.69 15.02
N ALA A 306 2.02 13.78 14.47
CA ALA A 306 1.53 12.76 13.53
C ALA A 306 0.56 11.75 14.19
N LEU A 307 0.58 11.69 15.53
CA LEU A 307 -0.27 10.82 16.34
C LEU A 307 -1.37 11.58 17.09
N ALA A 308 -1.52 12.88 16.85
CA ALA A 308 -2.58 13.69 17.47
C ALA A 308 -3.96 13.14 17.03
N PRO A 309 -4.87 12.82 17.96
CA PRO A 309 -6.13 12.14 17.63
C PRO A 309 -6.92 12.82 16.51
N GLU A 310 -6.94 14.16 16.50
CA GLU A 310 -7.73 14.93 15.54
C GLU A 310 -7.10 15.03 14.15
N GLY A 311 -6.27 14.12 13.74
CA GLY A 311 -5.65 14.15 12.40
C GLY A 311 -4.70 12.99 12.13
N ARG A 312 -4.58 12.08 13.09
CA ARG A 312 -3.67 10.92 12.99
C ARG A 312 -3.95 10.04 11.77
N ASN A 313 -5.22 9.76 11.49
CA ASN A 313 -5.63 9.00 10.32
C ASN A 313 -5.22 9.70 9.02
N CYS A 314 -5.48 11.00 8.89
CA CYS A 314 -5.10 11.79 7.72
C CYS A 314 -3.57 11.90 7.58
N ALA A 315 -2.83 12.10 8.69
CA ALA A 315 -1.37 12.17 8.68
C ALA A 315 -0.75 10.87 8.16
N MET A 316 -1.18 9.71 8.70
CA MET A 316 -0.68 8.42 8.26
C MET A 316 -1.11 8.10 6.83
N LYS A 317 -2.34 8.45 6.44
CA LYS A 317 -2.83 8.31 5.07
C LYS A 317 -1.99 9.15 4.10
N ALA A 318 -1.79 10.43 4.37
CA ALA A 318 -1.01 11.32 3.52
C ALA A 318 0.46 10.87 3.38
N ILE A 319 1.12 10.48 4.48
CA ILE A 319 2.49 9.99 4.48
C ILE A 319 2.62 8.70 3.67
N LEU A 320 1.71 7.74 3.88
CA LEU A 320 1.74 6.46 3.20
C LEU A 320 1.51 6.61 1.69
N MET A 321 0.54 7.44 1.30
CA MET A 321 0.22 7.71 -0.10
C MET A 321 1.32 8.51 -0.81
N ASN A 322 1.87 9.53 -0.15
CA ASN A 322 2.92 10.37 -0.74
C ASN A 322 4.18 9.56 -1.07
N SER A 323 4.52 8.59 -0.24
CA SER A 323 5.70 7.74 -0.40
C SER A 323 5.49 6.53 -1.30
N ALA A 324 4.26 6.32 -1.80
CA ALA A 324 3.94 5.15 -2.62
C ALA A 324 4.70 5.17 -3.95
N THR A 325 5.22 4.01 -4.33
CA THR A 325 5.95 3.83 -5.59
C THR A 325 4.97 3.71 -6.74
N LYS A 326 5.10 4.60 -7.73
CA LYS A 326 4.32 4.51 -8.97
C LYS A 326 4.80 3.31 -9.77
N LEU A 327 3.90 2.37 -10.06
CA LEU A 327 4.18 1.27 -10.98
C LEU A 327 3.93 1.73 -12.43
N PRO A 328 4.43 0.98 -13.43
CA PRO A 328 4.15 1.29 -14.82
C PRO A 328 2.65 1.51 -15.09
N PHE A 329 2.34 2.39 -16.00
CA PHE A 329 0.99 2.83 -16.38
C PHE A 329 0.22 3.61 -15.29
N TRP A 330 0.87 4.01 -14.21
CA TRP A 330 0.23 4.91 -13.26
C TRP A 330 -0.11 6.25 -13.92
N HIS A 331 -1.36 6.66 -13.80
CA HIS A 331 -1.86 7.94 -14.33
C HIS A 331 -3.06 8.42 -13.51
N LYS A 332 -3.16 9.70 -13.26
CA LYS A 332 -4.35 10.29 -12.63
C LYS A 332 -5.56 10.16 -13.57
N GLY A 333 -6.66 9.65 -13.06
CA GLY A 333 -7.88 9.53 -13.84
C GLY A 333 -7.75 8.60 -15.02
N ARG A 334 -7.89 9.14 -16.23
CA ARG A 334 -7.81 8.40 -17.50
C ARG A 334 -6.44 8.54 -18.11
N LEU A 335 -5.99 7.51 -18.82
CA LEU A 335 -4.84 7.63 -19.70
C LEU A 335 -5.20 8.56 -20.86
N SER A 336 -4.86 9.82 -20.75
CA SER A 336 -4.92 10.82 -21.80
C SER A 336 -3.67 11.70 -21.70
N ASP A 337 -3.35 12.42 -22.76
CA ASP A 337 -2.19 13.30 -22.79
C ASP A 337 -2.34 14.53 -21.86
N GLU A 338 -3.52 14.73 -21.29
CA GLU A 338 -3.81 15.83 -20.38
C GLU A 338 -3.90 15.31 -18.95
N ASP A 339 -3.24 16.00 -18.02
CA ASP A 339 -3.38 15.73 -16.59
C ASP A 339 -4.83 15.94 -16.16
N ASP A 340 -5.38 14.97 -15.40
CA ASP A 340 -6.73 15.08 -14.88
C ASP A 340 -6.70 15.81 -13.54
N TYR A 341 -7.03 17.08 -13.55
CA TYR A 341 -7.01 17.93 -12.35
C TYR A 341 -8.17 17.65 -11.39
N GLU A 342 -9.26 17.04 -11.87
CA GLU A 342 -10.45 16.74 -11.07
C GLU A 342 -10.42 15.32 -10.50
N VAL A 343 -9.42 14.51 -10.87
CA VAL A 343 -9.23 13.14 -10.37
C VAL A 343 -7.86 13.05 -9.69
N PRO A 344 -7.79 12.84 -8.37
CA PRO A 344 -6.52 12.97 -7.66
C PRO A 344 -5.59 11.77 -7.83
N LEU A 345 -6.11 10.58 -8.17
CA LEU A 345 -5.39 9.31 -8.13
C LEU A 345 -5.65 8.46 -9.37
N ASP A 346 -4.80 7.46 -9.55
CA ASP A 346 -5.06 6.35 -10.47
C ASP A 346 -6.18 5.45 -9.90
N TYR A 347 -7.17 5.11 -10.73
CA TYR A 347 -8.31 4.30 -10.29
C TYR A 347 -7.95 2.85 -9.93
N VAL A 348 -6.82 2.33 -10.40
CA VAL A 348 -6.36 0.96 -10.15
C VAL A 348 -5.30 0.92 -9.07
N GLN A 349 -4.30 1.81 -9.17
CA GLN A 349 -3.13 1.82 -8.29
C GLN A 349 -3.28 2.78 -7.09
N GLY A 350 -4.31 3.64 -7.08
CA GLY A 350 -4.37 4.73 -6.11
C GLY A 350 -3.16 5.65 -6.22
N ALA A 351 -2.50 5.91 -5.12
CA ALA A 351 -1.25 6.67 -5.10
C ALA A 351 -0.03 5.83 -5.53
N GLY A 352 -0.17 4.53 -5.77
CA GLY A 352 0.89 3.60 -6.11
C GLY A 352 1.06 2.48 -5.08
N MET A 353 2.14 1.70 -5.18
CA MET A 353 2.43 0.60 -4.28
C MET A 353 3.07 1.09 -2.98
N VAL A 354 2.63 0.52 -1.85
CA VAL A 354 3.17 0.82 -0.53
C VAL A 354 4.69 0.70 -0.48
N ASN A 355 5.35 1.67 0.14
CA ASN A 355 6.81 1.75 0.30
C ASN A 355 7.15 2.11 1.75
N ALA A 356 7.46 1.10 2.57
CA ALA A 356 7.70 1.27 4.00
C ALA A 356 8.94 2.14 4.29
N VAL A 357 9.98 2.01 3.49
CA VAL A 357 11.22 2.81 3.65
C VAL A 357 10.96 4.26 3.30
N GLY A 358 10.26 4.52 2.18
CA GLY A 358 9.88 5.86 1.77
C GLY A 358 9.01 6.54 2.82
N ALA A 359 7.97 5.84 3.30
CA ALA A 359 7.05 6.34 4.33
C ALA A 359 7.77 6.64 5.66
N TYR A 360 8.70 5.78 6.07
CA TYR A 360 9.50 6.01 7.26
C TYR A 360 10.42 7.24 7.11
N ARG A 361 11.11 7.37 5.97
CA ARG A 361 11.97 8.54 5.70
C ARG A 361 11.16 9.82 5.70
N LEU A 362 10.01 9.82 5.06
CA LEU A 362 9.09 10.96 5.01
C LEU A 362 8.60 11.33 6.41
N LEU A 363 8.14 10.37 7.22
CA LEU A 363 7.76 10.59 8.61
C LEU A 363 8.92 11.18 9.43
N LYS A 364 10.13 10.63 9.30
CA LYS A 364 11.34 11.04 10.04
C LYS A 364 11.90 12.38 9.56
N ALA A 365 11.56 12.84 8.37
CA ALA A 365 11.90 14.20 7.91
C ALA A 365 11.31 15.27 8.83
N GLY A 366 10.17 14.97 9.46
CA GLY A 366 9.57 15.79 10.50
C GLY A 366 8.47 16.69 10.00
N GLN A 367 7.79 17.31 10.97
CA GLN A 367 6.73 18.26 10.70
C GLN A 367 7.29 19.60 10.24
N GLY A 368 6.77 20.11 9.11
CA GLY A 368 6.93 21.50 8.67
C GLY A 368 5.81 22.38 9.17
N ALA A 369 5.80 23.62 8.70
CA ALA A 369 4.71 24.58 8.89
C ALA A 369 4.70 25.53 7.68
N PRO A 370 3.58 26.20 7.38
CA PRO A 370 3.53 27.18 6.29
C PRO A 370 4.69 28.19 6.38
N GLY A 371 5.34 28.43 5.25
CA GLY A 371 6.59 29.20 5.11
C GLY A 371 7.66 28.39 4.43
N ASP A 372 8.94 28.68 4.69
CA ASP A 372 10.06 27.96 4.14
C ASP A 372 10.20 26.57 4.81
N VAL A 373 10.21 25.50 4.01
CA VAL A 373 10.27 24.13 4.51
C VAL A 373 11.40 23.34 3.83
N ALA A 374 11.77 22.22 4.44
CA ALA A 374 12.69 21.26 3.82
C ALA A 374 12.06 20.62 2.58
N THR A 375 12.89 20.02 1.74
CA THR A 375 12.45 19.35 0.48
C THR A 375 11.57 18.12 0.72
N THR A 376 11.59 17.59 1.95
CA THR A 376 10.77 16.45 2.36
C THR A 376 10.21 16.74 3.75
N GLY A 377 8.93 16.48 3.96
CA GLY A 377 8.26 16.71 5.24
C GLY A 377 6.77 16.42 5.18
N TRP A 378 6.14 16.67 6.31
CA TRP A 378 4.68 16.59 6.45
C TRP A 378 4.20 17.68 7.42
N ASP A 379 2.90 17.98 7.36
CA ASP A 379 2.26 18.89 8.32
C ASP A 379 0.84 18.42 8.64
N VAL A 380 0.37 18.70 9.85
CA VAL A 380 -1.03 18.64 10.25
C VAL A 380 -1.44 20.04 10.62
N ASN A 381 -2.32 20.63 9.82
CA ASN A 381 -2.68 22.04 9.94
C ASN A 381 -4.18 22.24 9.72
N ARG A 382 -4.59 23.48 9.61
CA ARG A 382 -5.97 23.87 9.45
C ARG A 382 -6.10 25.12 8.56
N LEU A 383 -7.10 25.10 7.69
CA LEU A 383 -7.65 26.28 7.06
C LEU A 383 -8.73 26.89 7.98
N ASP A 384 -8.72 28.21 8.10
CA ASP A 384 -9.74 28.95 8.83
C ASP A 384 -11.05 29.01 8.05
N THR A 385 -12.08 29.61 8.63
CA THR A 385 -13.39 29.81 7.97
C THR A 385 -13.36 30.86 6.85
N ASP A 386 -12.30 31.63 6.75
CA ASP A 386 -12.09 32.61 5.68
C ASP A 386 -11.52 31.90 4.44
N ARG A 387 -12.32 31.80 3.41
CA ARG A 387 -11.95 31.15 2.12
C ARG A 387 -10.77 31.81 1.42
N SER A 388 -10.47 33.08 1.70
CA SER A 388 -9.33 33.78 1.10
C SER A 388 -7.99 33.35 1.70
N VAL A 389 -8.00 32.61 2.82
CA VAL A 389 -6.79 32.15 3.50
C VAL A 389 -6.23 30.92 2.81
N GLN A 390 -4.98 31.03 2.41
CA GLN A 390 -4.18 29.92 1.88
C GLN A 390 -3.08 29.54 2.86
N ARG A 391 -2.61 28.32 2.80
CA ARG A 391 -1.39 27.85 3.47
C ARG A 391 -0.35 27.55 2.41
N VAL A 392 0.78 28.23 2.47
CA VAL A 392 1.84 28.16 1.46
C VAL A 392 3.09 27.58 2.11
N TYR A 393 3.60 26.51 1.52
CA TYR A 393 4.85 25.83 1.92
C TYR A 393 5.85 26.03 0.79
N ARG A 394 7.01 26.62 1.10
CA ARG A 394 8.00 27.00 0.10
C ARG A 394 9.21 26.08 0.16
N ILE A 395 9.50 25.42 -0.95
CA ILE A 395 10.65 24.53 -1.13
C ILE A 395 11.67 25.27 -1.98
N VAL A 396 12.93 25.30 -1.54
CA VAL A 396 14.06 25.85 -2.30
C VAL A 396 14.97 24.68 -2.70
N LEU A 397 15.31 24.59 -3.97
CA LEU A 397 16.19 23.57 -4.53
C LEU A 397 17.46 24.23 -5.06
N GLU A 398 18.62 23.60 -4.80
CA GLU A 398 19.89 24.01 -5.42
C GLU A 398 19.90 23.62 -6.90
N ASP A 399 19.34 22.46 -7.24
CA ASP A 399 19.15 21.97 -8.60
C ASP A 399 17.85 21.14 -8.65
N SER A 400 16.96 21.48 -9.56
CA SER A 400 15.70 20.74 -9.78
C SER A 400 15.80 19.75 -10.95
N ALA A 401 16.89 19.73 -11.69
CA ALA A 401 17.05 18.82 -12.82
C ALA A 401 16.98 17.35 -12.36
N LYS A 402 16.18 16.56 -13.06
CA LYS A 402 15.96 15.13 -12.74
C LYS A 402 15.40 14.88 -11.33
N LYS A 403 14.64 15.80 -10.78
CA LYS A 403 13.90 15.62 -9.53
C LYS A 403 12.44 15.31 -9.80
N VAL A 404 11.85 14.59 -8.88
CA VAL A 404 10.42 14.27 -8.82
C VAL A 404 9.84 14.95 -7.59
N LEU A 405 8.71 15.61 -7.75
CA LEU A 405 7.94 16.16 -6.63
C LEU A 405 6.65 15.37 -6.47
N THR A 406 6.43 14.86 -5.26
CA THR A 406 5.16 14.26 -4.86
C THR A 406 4.57 15.05 -3.72
N VAL A 407 3.28 15.40 -3.80
CA VAL A 407 2.55 16.09 -2.74
C VAL A 407 1.19 15.42 -2.55
N THR A 408 0.84 15.14 -1.30
CA THR A 408 -0.45 14.53 -0.94
C THR A 408 -1.11 15.30 0.17
N LEU A 409 -2.34 15.71 -0.06
CA LEU A 409 -3.22 16.38 0.89
C LEU A 409 -4.36 15.42 1.25
N ALA A 410 -4.71 15.29 2.54
CA ALA A 410 -5.81 14.47 3.01
C ALA A 410 -6.56 15.17 4.15
N TRP A 411 -7.89 15.06 4.16
CA TRP A 411 -8.74 15.56 5.23
C TRP A 411 -9.90 14.60 5.49
N ASN A 412 -10.66 14.83 6.55
CA ASN A 412 -11.77 13.96 6.89
C ASN A 412 -13.08 14.44 6.29
N ARG A 413 -13.93 13.53 5.84
CA ARG A 413 -15.36 13.76 5.76
C ARG A 413 -15.97 13.65 7.16
N HIS A 414 -17.04 14.40 7.39
CA HIS A 414 -17.63 14.57 8.71
C HIS A 414 -18.81 13.64 8.96
N TYR A 415 -18.77 12.99 10.13
CA TYR A 415 -19.81 12.06 10.58
C TYR A 415 -20.25 12.40 12.01
N GLY A 416 -21.52 12.08 12.33
CA GLY A 416 -22.02 12.15 13.69
C GLY A 416 -21.35 11.14 14.62
N THR A 417 -21.24 11.47 15.90
CA THR A 417 -20.61 10.60 16.92
C THR A 417 -21.56 9.56 17.52
N GLU A 418 -22.85 9.67 17.23
CA GLU A 418 -23.88 8.78 17.75
C GLU A 418 -24.49 7.94 16.63
N TYR A 419 -24.95 6.71 16.97
CA TYR A 419 -25.71 5.87 16.07
C TYR A 419 -26.90 6.64 15.45
N PRO A 420 -27.12 6.57 14.13
CA PRO A 420 -26.48 5.71 13.14
C PRO A 420 -25.26 6.34 12.43
N PHE A 421 -24.55 7.26 13.05
CA PHE A 421 -23.33 7.91 12.54
C PHE A 421 -23.58 8.58 11.18
N GLU A 422 -24.61 9.40 11.11
CA GLU A 422 -25.00 10.05 9.87
C GLU A 422 -23.87 10.95 9.32
N ARG A 423 -23.71 10.91 7.99
CA ARG A 423 -22.79 11.84 7.32
C ARG A 423 -23.31 13.27 7.46
N LEU A 424 -22.46 14.17 7.91
CA LEU A 424 -22.73 15.58 8.10
C LEU A 424 -22.24 16.39 6.89
N SER A 425 -22.80 16.10 5.71
CA SER A 425 -22.34 16.70 4.44
C SER A 425 -22.33 18.23 4.43
N GLN A 426 -23.20 18.86 5.23
CA GLN A 426 -23.19 20.32 5.42
C GLN A 426 -21.96 20.86 6.16
N ARG A 427 -21.12 19.98 6.70
CA ARG A 427 -19.85 20.33 7.36
C ARG A 427 -18.65 19.98 6.48
N ASP A 428 -18.85 19.19 5.43
CA ASP A 428 -17.77 18.85 4.50
C ASP A 428 -17.26 20.11 3.81
N SER A 429 -15.96 20.22 3.70
CA SER A 429 -15.27 21.22 2.88
C SER A 429 -14.56 20.53 1.73
N ASN A 430 -14.40 21.22 0.63
CA ASN A 430 -13.53 20.77 -0.44
C ASN A 430 -12.25 21.60 -0.45
N LEU A 431 -11.10 20.91 -0.50
CA LEU A 431 -9.78 21.54 -0.51
C LEU A 431 -9.12 21.33 -1.86
N ARG A 432 -8.28 22.29 -2.24
CA ARG A 432 -7.47 22.28 -3.45
C ARG A 432 -5.99 22.25 -3.08
N LEU A 433 -5.24 21.46 -3.80
CA LEU A 433 -3.78 21.37 -3.75
C LEU A 433 -3.19 21.93 -5.03
N GLU A 434 -2.29 22.89 -4.93
CA GLU A 434 -1.64 23.52 -6.09
C GLU A 434 -0.13 23.56 -5.88
N VAL A 435 0.62 23.39 -6.96
CA VAL A 435 2.08 23.58 -6.98
C VAL A 435 2.41 24.67 -7.97
N ARG A 436 3.17 25.68 -7.52
CA ARG A 436 3.65 26.81 -8.31
C ARG A 436 5.15 26.76 -8.45
N ALA A 437 5.65 27.10 -9.63
CA ALA A 437 7.05 27.43 -9.82
C ALA A 437 7.23 28.93 -9.60
N VAL A 438 8.16 29.33 -8.74
CA VAL A 438 8.40 30.74 -8.41
C VAL A 438 9.74 31.17 -9.00
N ASP A 439 9.70 32.20 -9.84
CA ASP A 439 10.91 32.88 -10.27
C ASP A 439 11.25 34.00 -9.28
N PRO A 440 12.35 33.91 -8.53
CA PRO A 440 12.75 34.95 -7.58
C PRO A 440 12.95 36.34 -8.22
N GLY A 441 13.15 36.38 -9.55
CA GLY A 441 13.29 37.63 -10.33
C GLY A 441 11.99 38.24 -10.84
N ASP A 442 10.88 37.50 -10.80
CA ASP A 442 9.57 37.93 -11.30
C ASP A 442 8.44 37.50 -10.37
N LEU A 443 8.45 38.03 -9.16
CA LEU A 443 7.48 37.73 -8.07
C LEU A 443 6.01 38.06 -8.41
N GLY A 444 5.66 38.34 -9.64
CA GLY A 444 4.31 38.67 -10.08
C GLY A 444 3.69 37.66 -11.06
N LYS A 445 4.38 36.56 -11.36
CA LYS A 445 3.88 35.50 -12.26
C LYS A 445 3.85 34.14 -11.54
N ASP A 446 3.09 34.09 -10.45
CA ASP A 446 2.82 32.86 -9.74
C ASP A 446 1.73 32.06 -10.48
N GLU A 447 2.01 31.59 -11.68
CA GLU A 447 1.09 30.70 -12.37
C GLU A 447 1.24 29.27 -11.83
N PRO A 448 0.13 28.56 -11.61
CA PRO A 448 0.20 27.17 -11.18
C PRO A 448 0.90 26.32 -12.22
N LEU A 449 1.89 25.56 -11.78
CA LEU A 449 2.54 24.55 -12.60
C LEU A 449 1.59 23.36 -12.82
N THR A 450 0.94 22.94 -11.74
CA THR A 450 -0.10 21.91 -11.75
C THR A 450 -0.94 21.98 -10.45
N TRP A 451 -2.09 21.32 -10.44
CA TRP A 451 -2.97 21.23 -9.26
C TRP A 451 -3.74 19.93 -9.24
N SER A 452 -4.41 19.68 -8.11
CA SER A 452 -5.40 18.64 -7.91
C SER A 452 -6.57 19.25 -7.16
N ASP A 453 -7.78 19.10 -7.70
CA ASP A 453 -8.99 19.79 -7.21
C ASP A 453 -10.23 18.94 -7.54
N SER A 454 -10.36 17.80 -6.85
CA SER A 454 -11.49 16.90 -7.05
C SER A 454 -12.76 17.44 -6.41
N PRO A 455 -13.90 17.44 -7.10
CA PRO A 455 -15.17 17.87 -6.52
C PRO A 455 -15.75 16.88 -5.50
N VAL A 456 -15.21 15.67 -5.40
CA VAL A 456 -15.81 14.57 -4.61
C VAL A 456 -14.85 13.87 -3.66
N ASP A 457 -13.55 13.96 -3.89
CA ASP A 457 -12.57 13.32 -3.02
C ASP A 457 -12.28 14.13 -1.76
N ASN A 458 -11.68 13.50 -0.77
CA ASN A 458 -11.09 14.11 0.43
C ASN A 458 -9.59 13.83 0.48
N VAL A 459 -9.01 13.66 -0.68
CA VAL A 459 -7.58 13.52 -0.95
C VAL A 459 -7.28 14.30 -2.21
N GLU A 460 -6.17 15.05 -2.20
CA GLU A 460 -5.59 15.60 -3.41
C GLU A 460 -4.15 15.13 -3.55
N HIS A 461 -3.73 14.87 -4.78
CA HIS A 461 -2.41 14.33 -5.05
C HIS A 461 -1.80 14.95 -6.30
N VAL A 462 -0.60 15.47 -6.16
CA VAL A 462 0.22 16.00 -7.25
C VAL A 462 1.46 15.14 -7.39
N TYR A 463 1.75 14.74 -8.60
CA TYR A 463 2.95 14.02 -8.97
C TYR A 463 3.57 14.66 -10.20
N ILE A 464 4.78 15.24 -10.05
CA ILE A 464 5.55 15.84 -11.14
C ILE A 464 6.77 14.96 -11.35
N ASP A 465 6.78 14.20 -12.42
CA ASP A 465 7.82 13.20 -12.70
C ASP A 465 9.15 13.80 -13.14
N THR A 466 9.14 15.07 -13.55
CA THR A 466 10.34 15.83 -13.90
C THR A 466 10.11 17.30 -13.59
N LEU A 467 10.74 17.79 -12.53
CA LEU A 467 10.71 19.20 -12.20
C LEU A 467 11.45 20.03 -13.26
N GLU A 468 10.89 21.19 -13.59
CA GLU A 468 11.58 22.18 -14.41
C GLU A 468 12.78 22.79 -13.65
N ALA A 469 13.66 23.48 -14.37
CA ALA A 469 14.87 24.06 -13.81
C ALA A 469 14.58 25.36 -13.02
N TYR A 470 13.65 25.29 -12.08
CA TYR A 470 13.42 26.35 -11.11
C TYR A 470 14.13 26.05 -9.81
N THR A 471 14.42 27.10 -9.04
CA THR A 471 15.06 26.97 -7.73
C THR A 471 14.07 27.05 -6.57
N MET A 472 12.83 27.42 -6.82
CA MET A 472 11.80 27.60 -5.80
C MET A 472 10.45 27.10 -6.30
N TYR A 473 9.75 26.36 -5.39
CA TYR A 473 8.40 25.86 -5.61
C TYR A 473 7.54 26.20 -4.41
N GLU A 474 6.30 26.54 -4.63
CA GLU A 474 5.29 26.72 -3.59
C GLU A 474 4.24 25.64 -3.68
N ILE A 475 3.97 24.98 -2.55
CA ILE A 475 2.83 24.09 -2.35
C ILE A 475 1.75 24.91 -1.67
N VAL A 476 0.59 25.03 -2.30
CA VAL A 476 -0.52 25.86 -1.81
C VAL A 476 -1.71 24.98 -1.47
N VAL A 477 -2.19 25.11 -0.25
CA VAL A 477 -3.44 24.49 0.21
C VAL A 477 -4.47 25.58 0.40
N SER A 478 -5.61 25.44 -0.27
CA SER A 478 -6.73 26.39 -0.23
C SER A 478 -8.07 25.66 -0.25
N TYR A 479 -9.17 26.40 -0.05
CA TYR A 479 -10.49 25.89 -0.37
C TYR A 479 -10.67 25.85 -1.89
N SER A 480 -11.34 24.79 -2.37
CA SER A 480 -11.74 24.65 -3.76
C SER A 480 -12.84 25.66 -4.13
N ASP A 481 -12.86 26.11 -5.38
CA ASP A 481 -13.93 26.93 -5.92
C ASP A 481 -15.18 26.12 -6.30
N PHE A 482 -15.07 24.80 -6.41
CA PHE A 482 -16.18 23.90 -6.75
C PHE A 482 -17.26 23.86 -5.67
N ASP A 483 -16.89 24.08 -4.40
CA ASP A 483 -17.85 24.08 -3.30
C ASP A 483 -17.98 25.47 -2.67
N GLY A 484 -19.22 26.01 -2.67
CA GLY A 484 -19.56 27.23 -1.96
C GLY A 484 -19.58 27.09 -0.44
N SER A 485 -19.51 25.87 0.09
CA SER A 485 -19.55 25.59 1.53
C SER A 485 -18.15 25.67 2.16
N VAL A 486 -18.11 26.07 3.41
CA VAL A 486 -16.92 26.02 4.27
C VAL A 486 -17.36 25.45 5.59
N ALA A 487 -16.62 24.49 6.13
CA ALA A 487 -16.89 23.97 7.46
C ALA A 487 -17.00 25.11 8.48
N PRO A 488 -18.03 25.12 9.33
CA PRO A 488 -18.30 26.22 10.26
C PRO A 488 -17.16 26.55 11.22
N VAL A 489 -16.23 25.62 11.34
CA VAL A 489 -15.07 25.72 12.24
C VAL A 489 -13.73 25.72 11.49
N GLY A 490 -13.74 25.81 10.16
CA GLY A 490 -12.58 25.60 9.30
C GLY A 490 -12.27 24.12 9.10
N GLU A 491 -11.35 23.80 8.18
CA GLU A 491 -11.04 22.41 7.82
C GLU A 491 -9.63 22.01 8.25
N ARG A 492 -9.52 20.89 8.95
CA ARG A 492 -8.23 20.29 9.34
C ARG A 492 -7.75 19.36 8.24
N TYR A 493 -6.47 19.41 7.92
CA TYR A 493 -5.86 18.59 6.90
C TYR A 493 -4.50 18.06 7.33
N ALA A 494 -4.05 17.01 6.66
CA ALA A 494 -2.67 16.56 6.65
C ALA A 494 -2.07 16.76 5.26
N LEU A 495 -0.86 17.25 5.20
CA LEU A 495 -0.07 17.43 3.98
C LEU A 495 1.23 16.66 4.11
N ALA A 496 1.62 15.97 3.05
CA ALA A 496 2.92 15.32 2.95
C ALA A 496 3.55 15.70 1.61
N TRP A 497 4.87 15.90 1.58
CA TRP A 497 5.60 16.23 0.36
C TRP A 497 7.00 15.63 0.37
N SER A 498 7.49 15.27 -0.80
CA SER A 498 8.86 14.84 -1.00
C SER A 498 9.39 15.28 -2.35
N VAL A 499 10.66 15.66 -2.37
CA VAL A 499 11.45 15.86 -3.58
C VAL A 499 12.51 14.78 -3.61
N ASP A 500 12.40 13.89 -4.57
CA ASP A 500 13.29 12.74 -4.72
C ASP A 500 14.09 12.82 -6.03
N ASP A 501 15.21 12.12 -6.10
CA ASP A 501 15.91 11.93 -7.35
C ASP A 501 15.05 11.06 -8.28
N LYS A 502 14.95 11.45 -9.54
CA LYS A 502 14.30 10.61 -10.55
C LYS A 502 15.13 9.33 -10.73
N THR A 503 14.66 8.26 -10.15
CA THR A 503 15.20 6.93 -10.45
C THR A 503 14.55 6.49 -11.76
N VAL A 504 15.35 6.34 -12.80
CA VAL A 504 14.91 5.63 -14.00
C VAL A 504 14.88 4.16 -13.60
N ASP A 505 13.71 3.62 -13.36
CA ASP A 505 13.58 2.16 -13.23
C ASP A 505 13.66 1.57 -14.63
N GLU A 506 14.89 1.25 -15.06
CA GLU A 506 15.18 0.62 -16.36
C GLU A 506 14.69 -0.84 -16.40
N SER A 507 14.23 -1.39 -15.27
CA SER A 507 13.73 -2.76 -15.18
C SER A 507 12.37 -2.96 -15.83
N PHE A 508 11.61 -1.86 -16.03
CA PHE A 508 10.31 -1.91 -16.69
C PHE A 508 10.31 -1.10 -17.99
N PHE A 509 9.66 -1.63 -18.99
CA PHE A 509 9.36 -0.88 -20.20
C PHE A 509 7.90 -1.07 -20.59
N TRP A 510 7.32 -0.02 -21.15
CA TRP A 510 5.88 0.13 -21.41
C TRP A 510 5.25 -0.99 -22.23
N HIS A 511 6.05 -1.72 -22.97
CA HIS A 511 5.61 -2.76 -23.90
C HIS A 511 5.58 -4.14 -23.24
N ASP A 512 6.19 -4.30 -22.08
CA ASP A 512 6.12 -5.53 -21.26
C ASP A 512 4.87 -5.45 -20.37
N LEU A 513 3.74 -5.81 -20.93
CA LEU A 513 2.43 -5.58 -20.33
C LEU A 513 2.13 -6.55 -19.18
N ASN A 514 2.80 -7.69 -19.13
CA ASN A 514 2.68 -8.66 -18.06
C ASN A 514 3.85 -8.58 -17.05
N ALA A 515 4.84 -7.72 -17.31
CA ALA A 515 6.02 -7.49 -16.48
C ALA A 515 6.87 -8.76 -16.24
N ASP A 516 6.94 -9.66 -17.21
CA ASP A 516 7.76 -10.88 -17.14
C ASP A 516 9.18 -10.68 -17.71
N GLY A 517 9.45 -9.51 -18.25
CA GLY A 517 10.75 -9.09 -18.78
C GLY A 517 10.98 -9.40 -20.24
N ILE A 518 9.97 -9.87 -20.97
CA ILE A 518 10.03 -10.10 -22.42
C ILE A 518 8.77 -9.52 -23.05
N VAL A 519 8.90 -8.88 -24.19
CA VAL A 519 7.75 -8.52 -25.03
C VAL A 519 7.45 -9.67 -25.99
N ASP A 520 6.42 -10.43 -25.70
CA ASP A 520 6.05 -11.62 -26.49
C ASP A 520 4.53 -11.81 -26.65
N GLU A 521 4.10 -13.02 -26.98
CA GLU A 521 2.70 -13.35 -27.21
C GLU A 521 1.82 -13.16 -25.95
N LEU A 522 2.40 -13.19 -24.75
CA LEU A 522 1.65 -13.01 -23.51
C LEU A 522 1.24 -11.53 -23.35
N ASP A 523 2.11 -10.59 -23.74
CA ASP A 523 1.77 -9.15 -23.76
C ASP A 523 0.65 -8.84 -24.76
N PHE A 524 0.72 -9.44 -25.92
CA PHE A 524 -0.37 -9.34 -26.91
C PHE A 524 -1.68 -9.91 -26.34
N GLY A 525 -1.60 -10.97 -25.53
CA GLY A 525 -2.74 -11.53 -24.81
C GLY A 525 -3.36 -10.51 -23.83
N VAL A 526 -2.52 -9.80 -23.08
CA VAL A 526 -2.94 -8.72 -22.17
C VAL A 526 -3.63 -7.59 -22.94
N LEU A 527 -2.99 -7.09 -23.99
CA LEU A 527 -3.55 -6.03 -24.85
C LEU A 527 -4.91 -6.46 -25.41
N MET A 528 -5.02 -7.67 -25.96
CA MET A 528 -6.28 -8.16 -26.55
C MET A 528 -7.41 -8.31 -25.53
N ASN A 529 -7.10 -8.81 -24.34
CA ASN A 529 -8.09 -8.94 -23.26
C ASN A 529 -8.59 -7.56 -22.81
N ASN A 530 -7.68 -6.61 -22.70
CA ASN A 530 -8.00 -5.26 -22.25
C ASN A 530 -8.69 -4.43 -23.33
N TRP A 531 -8.40 -4.67 -24.60
CA TRP A 531 -9.15 -4.08 -25.72
C TRP A 531 -10.65 -4.39 -25.61
N ILE A 532 -10.98 -5.66 -25.32
CA ILE A 532 -12.38 -6.08 -25.11
C ILE A 532 -12.96 -5.40 -23.86
N ALA A 533 -12.20 -5.29 -22.77
CA ALA A 533 -12.62 -4.61 -21.56
C ALA A 533 -12.84 -3.12 -21.77
N GLY A 534 -11.95 -2.44 -22.49
CA GLY A 534 -12.06 -1.04 -22.86
C GLY A 534 -13.30 -0.73 -23.71
N LEU A 535 -13.70 -1.65 -24.59
CA LEU A 535 -14.95 -1.52 -25.37
C LEU A 535 -16.21 -1.62 -24.48
N LYS A 536 -16.13 -2.35 -23.37
CA LYS A 536 -17.27 -2.53 -22.43
C LYS A 536 -17.37 -1.39 -21.42
N SER A 537 -16.27 -0.74 -21.12
CA SER A 537 -16.20 0.32 -20.12
C SER A 537 -15.42 1.51 -20.68
N PRO A 538 -15.98 2.28 -21.60
CA PRO A 538 -15.29 3.42 -22.20
C PRO A 538 -14.84 4.41 -21.14
N GLY A 539 -13.54 4.71 -21.14
CA GLY A 539 -12.91 5.64 -20.22
C GLY A 539 -12.44 5.04 -18.89
N ALA A 540 -12.54 3.72 -18.70
CA ALA A 540 -11.80 3.05 -17.67
C ALA A 540 -10.31 2.96 -18.05
N TYR A 541 -9.42 3.10 -17.08
CA TYR A 541 -8.01 2.80 -17.26
C TYR A 541 -7.84 1.33 -17.66
N VAL A 542 -7.15 1.08 -18.76
CA VAL A 542 -6.91 -0.29 -19.23
C VAL A 542 -5.47 -0.42 -19.69
N ILE A 543 -4.70 -1.35 -19.12
CA ILE A 543 -3.35 -1.64 -19.55
C ILE A 543 -3.37 -2.11 -21.00
N GLY A 544 -2.51 -1.51 -21.83
CA GLY A 544 -2.41 -1.84 -23.25
C GLY A 544 -2.50 -0.62 -24.18
N ASP A 545 -2.83 0.54 -23.65
CA ASP A 545 -2.68 1.82 -24.34
C ASP A 545 -1.19 2.24 -24.30
N VAL A 546 -0.39 1.62 -25.16
CA VAL A 546 1.06 1.80 -25.17
C VAL A 546 1.49 3.10 -25.85
N ASN A 547 0.66 3.65 -26.71
CA ASN A 547 0.88 4.94 -27.36
C ASN A 547 0.32 6.12 -26.55
N LYS A 548 -0.43 5.85 -25.49
CA LYS A 548 -1.02 6.83 -24.55
C LYS A 548 -2.02 7.80 -25.19
N ASP A 549 -2.78 7.33 -26.14
CA ASP A 549 -3.81 8.16 -26.81
C ASP A 549 -5.21 8.02 -26.17
N GLY A 550 -5.31 7.29 -25.05
CA GLY A 550 -6.56 7.07 -24.31
C GLY A 550 -7.44 5.97 -24.90
N ARG A 551 -6.92 5.17 -25.82
CA ARG A 551 -7.63 4.06 -26.47
C ARG A 551 -6.73 2.85 -26.56
N ILE A 552 -7.34 1.69 -26.65
CA ILE A 552 -6.62 0.47 -27.03
C ILE A 552 -7.13 0.05 -28.40
N ASP A 553 -6.27 0.17 -29.41
CA ASP A 553 -6.61 -0.18 -30.78
C ASP A 553 -5.44 -0.77 -31.58
N VAL A 554 -5.54 -0.73 -32.91
CA VAL A 554 -4.56 -1.35 -33.79
C VAL A 554 -3.21 -0.62 -33.77
N ASP A 555 -3.17 0.64 -33.37
CA ASP A 555 -1.94 1.41 -33.34
C ASP A 555 -1.09 1.02 -32.11
N ASP A 556 -1.71 0.69 -30.96
CA ASP A 556 -1.03 0.06 -29.80
C ASP A 556 -0.46 -1.30 -30.16
N MET A 557 -1.23 -2.12 -30.89
CA MET A 557 -0.77 -3.42 -31.34
C MET A 557 0.46 -3.30 -32.26
N ARG A 558 0.51 -2.28 -33.12
CA ARG A 558 1.67 -2.03 -33.98
C ARG A 558 2.89 -1.59 -33.21
N GLU A 559 2.70 -0.73 -32.21
CA GLU A 559 3.78 -0.27 -31.36
C GLU A 559 4.33 -1.43 -30.52
N LEU A 560 3.45 -2.22 -29.89
CA LEU A 560 3.83 -3.43 -29.17
C LEU A 560 4.60 -4.40 -30.07
N TYR A 561 4.11 -4.63 -31.29
CA TYR A 561 4.78 -5.52 -32.25
C TYR A 561 6.18 -5.02 -32.66
N ALA A 562 6.38 -3.72 -32.74
CA ALA A 562 7.69 -3.14 -33.05
C ALA A 562 8.74 -3.39 -31.96
N GLN A 563 8.30 -3.70 -30.73
CA GLN A 563 9.16 -4.01 -29.58
C GLN A 563 9.26 -5.51 -29.29
N ARG A 564 8.67 -6.37 -30.12
CA ARG A 564 8.69 -7.82 -29.93
C ARG A 564 10.12 -8.34 -29.77
N ASP A 565 10.27 -9.35 -28.91
CA ASP A 565 11.53 -9.97 -28.52
C ASP A 565 12.49 -9.07 -27.71
N ARG A 566 12.08 -7.86 -27.37
CA ARG A 566 12.83 -7.01 -26.44
C ARG A 566 12.79 -7.63 -25.05
N ARG A 567 13.92 -7.58 -24.36
CA ARG A 567 14.09 -8.16 -23.02
C ARG A 567 14.55 -7.11 -22.03
N ALA A 568 14.09 -7.24 -20.79
CA ALA A 568 14.61 -6.47 -19.67
C ALA A 568 16.01 -6.98 -19.28
N ASP A 569 16.86 -6.10 -18.77
CA ASP A 569 18.24 -6.43 -18.40
C ASP A 569 18.33 -7.53 -17.32
N TRP A 570 17.33 -7.64 -16.47
CA TRP A 570 17.26 -8.66 -15.42
C TRP A 570 16.72 -10.00 -15.90
N HIS A 571 16.18 -10.08 -17.11
CA HIS A 571 15.64 -11.32 -17.65
C HIS A 571 16.77 -12.30 -18.01
N THR A 572 17.05 -13.23 -17.14
CA THR A 572 18.09 -14.27 -17.32
C THR A 572 17.63 -15.48 -18.11
N GLY A 573 16.64 -15.32 -18.97
CA GLY A 573 16.09 -16.42 -19.77
C GLY A 573 17.19 -17.15 -20.54
N SER A 574 17.43 -18.40 -20.16
CA SER A 574 18.24 -19.35 -20.92
C SER A 574 17.68 -19.43 -22.34
N THR A 575 18.50 -19.06 -23.32
CA THR A 575 18.27 -19.41 -24.71
C THR A 575 18.32 -20.94 -24.84
N THR A 576 17.23 -21.61 -24.55
CA THR A 576 17.02 -22.95 -25.07
C THR A 576 16.48 -22.81 -26.48
N ASN A 577 17.38 -22.99 -27.46
CA ASN A 577 17.02 -23.23 -28.85
C ASN A 577 16.15 -24.49 -28.98
#